data_3d86f3f61febff1abe5e79f4b5950b87
#
_entry.id   3d86f3f61febff1abe5e79f4b5950b87
#
_cell.length_a   1.000
_cell.length_b   1.000
_cell.length_c   1.000
_cell.angle_alpha   90.00
_cell.angle_beta   90.00
_cell.angle_gamma   90.00
#
_symmetry.space_group_name_H-M   'P 1'
#
loop_
_entity.id
_entity.type
_entity.pdbx_description
1 polymer ?
#
loop_
_entity_poly.entity_id
_entity_poly.type
_entity_poly.pdbx_seq_one_letter_code
_entity_poly.pdbx_strand_id
1 'polypeptide(L)'
;SWDSRLVASFSVNVKVASGNYELTYGTDDTYIETTVNDHITVNAQETVCFNLTDSTMSGHPFHIRYWSWSGSYFTDYNKGLVHWDGSSTYSTGANAQGKTSGYLFFTPPFDSMDPDPDWASPAGKHTSTQGGLYPKLFYQCANHSNMLGQIFVKKKADTIEMLQDVDVTTT
;
A
#
# COMPACT_ATOMS: atom_id res chain seq x y z
N SER A 1 -0.91 12.44 -20.76
CA SER A 1 -1.01 13.49 -19.75
C SER A 1 -1.31 12.88 -18.39
N TRP A 2 -0.92 13.56 -17.37
CA TRP A 2 -1.19 13.15 -15.99
C TRP A 2 -2.70 13.11 -15.72
N ASP A 3 -3.17 12.02 -15.13
CA ASP A 3 -4.56 11.93 -14.69
C ASP A 3 -4.69 12.65 -13.35
N SER A 4 -5.42 13.76 -13.32
CA SER A 4 -5.59 14.57 -12.11
C SER A 4 -6.27 13.83 -10.96
N ARG A 5 -6.93 12.70 -11.24
CA ARG A 5 -7.53 11.83 -10.21
C ARG A 5 -6.48 11.02 -9.43
N LEU A 6 -5.25 10.95 -9.95
CA LEU A 6 -4.15 10.19 -9.34
C LEU A 6 -3.26 11.08 -8.48
N VAL A 7 -3.84 12.00 -7.75
CA VAL A 7 -3.09 12.81 -6.79
C VAL A 7 -2.87 11.98 -5.52
N ALA A 8 -1.61 11.72 -5.22
CA ALA A 8 -1.25 10.95 -4.05
C ALA A 8 -1.22 11.82 -2.80
N SER A 9 -1.69 11.27 -1.67
CA SER A 9 -1.57 11.91 -0.36
C SER A 9 -0.10 11.90 0.11
N PHE A 10 0.63 10.84 -0.24
CA PHE A 10 2.07 10.77 -0.02
C PHE A 10 2.70 9.78 -1.01
N SER A 11 4.02 9.88 -1.16
CA SER A 11 4.78 9.01 -2.05
C SER A 11 5.82 8.22 -1.28
N VAL A 12 6.03 7.00 -1.71
CA VAL A 12 7.06 6.09 -1.19
C VAL A 12 8.00 5.75 -2.34
N ASN A 13 9.27 6.08 -2.19
CA ASN A 13 10.28 5.67 -3.16
C ASN A 13 10.74 4.25 -2.82
N VAL A 14 10.72 3.37 -3.81
CA VAL A 14 11.08 1.97 -3.65
C VAL A 14 12.34 1.69 -4.43
N LYS A 15 13.30 1.05 -3.77
CA LYS A 15 14.49 0.52 -4.43
C LYS A 15 14.84 -0.83 -3.85
N VAL A 16 15.76 -1.52 -4.48
CA VAL A 16 16.25 -2.82 -4.01
C VAL A 16 17.70 -2.69 -3.56
N ALA A 17 17.97 -3.14 -2.36
CA ALA A 17 19.32 -3.15 -1.80
C ALA A 17 19.52 -4.47 -1.04
N SER A 18 20.60 -5.19 -1.36
CA SER A 18 20.96 -6.44 -0.68
C SER A 18 19.81 -7.46 -0.64
N GLY A 19 19.04 -7.55 -1.73
CA GLY A 19 17.96 -8.52 -1.83
C GLY A 19 16.69 -8.16 -1.06
N ASN A 20 16.55 -6.90 -0.63
CA ASN A 20 15.39 -6.42 0.10
C ASN A 20 14.84 -5.16 -0.54
N TYR A 21 13.55 -4.90 -0.35
CA TYR A 21 12.99 -3.59 -0.66
C TYR A 21 13.42 -2.58 0.40
N GLU A 22 13.89 -1.46 -0.05
CA GLU A 22 14.22 -0.33 0.78
C GLU A 22 13.29 0.80 0.46
N LEU A 23 12.51 1.23 1.44
CA LEU A 23 11.51 2.28 1.29
C LEU A 23 12.05 3.59 1.83
N THR A 24 11.90 4.65 1.05
CA THR A 24 12.21 6.01 1.49
C THR A 24 10.97 6.86 1.33
N TYR A 25 10.52 7.47 2.40
CA TYR A 25 9.34 8.32 2.35
C TYR A 25 9.54 9.54 3.24
N GLY A 26 8.80 10.57 2.89
CA GLY A 26 8.84 11.88 3.51
C GLY A 26 8.37 12.91 2.51
N THR A 27 7.75 13.95 2.99
CA THR A 27 7.29 15.06 2.16
C THR A 27 8.25 16.21 2.18
N ASP A 28 9.25 16.13 3.02
CA ASP A 28 10.24 17.15 3.27
C ASP A 28 11.63 16.60 2.96
N ASP A 29 12.41 17.32 2.19
CA ASP A 29 13.77 16.95 1.82
C ASP A 29 14.68 16.79 3.05
N THR A 30 14.28 17.33 4.19
CA THR A 30 15.05 17.22 5.43
C THR A 30 14.67 16.00 6.27
N TYR A 31 13.56 15.34 5.97
CA TYR A 31 13.13 14.17 6.71
C TYR A 31 13.00 12.98 5.77
N ILE A 32 14.00 12.14 5.76
CA ILE A 32 14.03 10.91 4.99
C ILE A 32 14.20 9.76 5.96
N GLU A 33 13.20 8.91 6.02
CA GLU A 33 13.29 7.65 6.74
C GLU A 33 13.45 6.53 5.72
N THR A 34 14.53 5.78 5.84
CA THR A 34 14.80 4.64 4.99
C THR A 34 14.65 3.38 5.81
N THR A 35 13.75 2.50 5.38
CA THR A 35 13.48 1.25 6.06
C THR A 35 13.53 0.09 5.09
N VAL A 36 13.97 -1.07 5.59
CA VAL A 36 14.16 -2.28 4.79
C VAL A 36 13.03 -3.25 5.06
N ASN A 37 12.24 -3.55 4.04
CA ASN A 37 11.07 -4.43 4.13
C ASN A 37 10.14 -4.06 5.30
N ASP A 38 10.08 -2.79 5.65
CA ASP A 38 9.32 -2.36 6.81
C ASP A 38 7.84 -2.18 6.47
N HIS A 39 7.02 -2.14 7.51
CA HIS A 39 5.61 -1.85 7.31
C HIS A 39 5.39 -0.38 6.96
N ILE A 40 4.31 -0.12 6.26
CA ILE A 40 3.82 1.23 6.02
C ILE A 40 2.38 1.33 6.48
N THR A 41 1.96 2.52 6.86
CA THR A 41 0.59 2.79 7.26
C THR A 41 -0.04 3.76 6.26
N VAL A 42 -1.20 3.41 5.75
CA VAL A 42 -1.95 4.21 4.81
C VAL A 42 -3.38 4.36 5.32
N ASN A 43 -4.06 5.41 4.88
CA ASN A 43 -5.46 5.61 5.24
C ASN A 43 -6.38 5.10 4.14
N ALA A 44 -7.48 4.47 4.54
CA ALA A 44 -8.50 4.04 3.59
C ALA A 44 -8.98 5.23 2.76
N GLN A 45 -9.14 5.01 1.47
CA GLN A 45 -9.58 5.98 0.46
C GLN A 45 -8.62 7.15 0.22
N GLU A 46 -7.42 7.12 0.80
CA GLU A 46 -6.34 8.02 0.42
C GLU A 46 -5.34 7.29 -0.46
N THR A 47 -4.81 7.98 -1.45
CA THR A 47 -3.92 7.37 -2.43
C THR A 47 -2.48 7.48 -1.98
N VAL A 48 -1.78 6.35 -1.95
CA VAL A 48 -0.33 6.29 -1.83
C VAL A 48 0.28 5.99 -3.20
N CYS A 49 1.37 6.67 -3.52
CA CYS A 49 2.13 6.43 -4.73
C CYS A 49 3.43 5.70 -4.39
N PHE A 50 3.60 4.52 -4.95
CA PHE A 50 4.89 3.82 -4.92
C PHE A 50 5.67 4.19 -6.17
N ASN A 51 6.77 4.90 -5.99
CA ASN A 51 7.67 5.27 -7.07
C ASN A 51 8.62 4.10 -7.34
N LEU A 52 8.45 3.46 -8.48
CA LEU A 52 9.20 2.26 -8.89
C LEU A 52 10.27 2.60 -9.94
N THR A 53 10.65 3.86 -10.07
CA THR A 53 11.52 4.29 -11.16
C THR A 53 13.00 4.00 -10.94
N ASP A 54 13.38 3.57 -9.74
CA ASP A 54 14.79 3.25 -9.47
C ASP A 54 15.25 2.05 -10.30
N SER A 55 16.46 2.13 -10.86
CA SER A 55 17.01 1.08 -11.72
C SER A 55 17.19 -0.26 -11.01
N THR A 56 17.33 -0.25 -9.69
CA THR A 56 17.46 -1.48 -8.89
C THR A 56 16.18 -2.32 -8.87
N MET A 57 15.05 -1.77 -9.31
CA MET A 57 13.79 -2.49 -9.39
C MET A 57 13.77 -3.54 -10.50
N SER A 58 14.71 -3.50 -11.43
CA SER A 58 14.82 -4.49 -12.51
C SER A 58 14.93 -5.91 -11.93
N GLY A 59 14.07 -6.82 -12.39
CA GLY A 59 14.04 -8.19 -11.87
C GLY A 59 13.30 -8.37 -10.55
N HIS A 60 12.68 -7.33 -10.03
CA HIS A 60 11.96 -7.37 -8.75
C HIS A 60 10.52 -6.84 -8.90
N PRO A 61 9.63 -7.62 -9.53
CA PRO A 61 8.25 -7.19 -9.77
C PRO A 61 7.52 -6.91 -8.46
N PHE A 62 6.94 -5.73 -8.36
CA PHE A 62 6.29 -5.23 -7.16
C PHE A 62 4.80 -5.57 -7.18
N HIS A 63 4.33 -6.27 -6.14
CA HIS A 63 2.94 -6.68 -5.99
C HIS A 63 2.36 -6.16 -4.69
N ILE A 64 1.07 -5.84 -4.73
CA ILE A 64 0.26 -5.67 -3.52
C ILE A 64 -0.52 -6.96 -3.34
N ARG A 65 -0.38 -7.61 -2.20
CA ARG A 65 -0.95 -8.93 -1.92
C ARG A 65 -1.66 -8.95 -0.59
N TYR A 66 -2.50 -9.95 -0.41
CA TYR A 66 -3.14 -10.20 0.87
C TYR A 66 -2.85 -11.62 1.34
N TRP A 67 -2.86 -11.78 2.65
CA TRP A 67 -2.70 -13.09 3.27
C TRP A 67 -4.04 -13.81 3.29
N SER A 68 -4.03 -15.08 2.91
CA SER A 68 -5.20 -15.96 2.97
C SER A 68 -4.80 -17.32 3.51
N TRP A 69 -5.68 -17.93 4.29
CA TRP A 69 -5.48 -19.27 4.79
C TRP A 69 -5.84 -20.35 3.77
N SER A 70 -6.57 -20.01 2.72
CA SER A 70 -6.98 -20.97 1.71
C SER A 70 -6.08 -20.88 0.47
N GLY A 71 -5.44 -21.97 0.12
CA GLY A 71 -4.65 -22.07 -1.12
C GLY A 71 -3.32 -21.35 -1.05
N SER A 72 -3.11 -20.38 -1.90
CA SER A 72 -1.90 -19.55 -1.92
C SER A 72 -1.99 -18.51 -0.83
N TYR A 73 -1.10 -18.57 0.12
CA TYR A 73 -1.11 -17.69 1.28
C TYR A 73 -1.01 -16.21 0.92
N PHE A 74 -0.17 -15.88 -0.06
CA PHE A 74 -0.05 -14.51 -0.57
C PHE A 74 -0.66 -14.45 -1.95
N THR A 75 -1.76 -13.72 -2.07
CA THR A 75 -2.55 -13.58 -3.30
C THR A 75 -2.62 -12.12 -3.69
N ASP A 76 -2.58 -11.85 -4.99
CA ASP A 76 -2.67 -10.48 -5.49
C ASP A 76 -3.96 -9.79 -5.04
N TYR A 77 -3.80 -8.60 -4.48
CA TYR A 77 -4.90 -7.72 -4.09
C TYR A 77 -5.03 -6.64 -5.14
N ASN A 78 -6.05 -6.74 -5.96
CA ASN A 78 -6.15 -5.94 -7.19
C ASN A 78 -7.07 -4.72 -7.07
N LYS A 79 -7.65 -4.48 -5.90
CA LYS A 79 -8.56 -3.35 -5.69
C LYS A 79 -7.79 -2.06 -5.48
N GLY A 80 -8.26 -0.99 -6.11
CA GLY A 80 -7.71 0.34 -5.91
C GLY A 80 -6.33 0.58 -6.50
N LEU A 81 -5.92 -0.22 -7.48
CA LEU A 81 -4.61 -0.10 -8.11
C LEU A 81 -4.69 0.57 -9.47
N VAL A 82 -3.81 1.54 -9.69
CA VAL A 82 -3.55 2.15 -11.00
C VAL A 82 -2.04 2.28 -11.16
N HIS A 83 -1.51 1.77 -12.25
CA HIS A 83 -0.11 1.96 -12.60
C HIS A 83 0.01 2.93 -13.77
N TRP A 84 0.94 3.86 -13.68
CA TRP A 84 1.31 4.79 -14.74
C TRP A 84 2.77 4.57 -15.13
N ASP A 85 3.04 4.44 -16.42
CA ASP A 85 4.38 4.15 -16.90
C ASP A 85 5.33 5.36 -16.87
N GLY A 86 4.82 6.50 -16.45
CA GLY A 86 5.58 7.76 -16.44
C GLY A 86 5.38 8.59 -17.70
N SER A 87 4.59 8.13 -18.65
CA SER A 87 4.38 8.85 -19.92
C SER A 87 2.91 8.81 -20.36
N SER A 88 2.43 7.73 -20.93
CA SER A 88 1.11 7.71 -21.55
C SER A 88 0.24 6.50 -21.21
N THR A 89 0.82 5.47 -20.61
CA THR A 89 0.11 4.21 -20.44
C THR A 89 -0.29 4.01 -18.99
N TYR A 90 -1.59 3.73 -18.79
CA TYR A 90 -2.17 3.40 -17.50
C TYR A 90 -2.65 1.95 -17.51
N SER A 91 -2.47 1.27 -16.38
CA SER A 91 -2.97 -0.09 -16.17
C SER A 91 -3.69 -0.14 -14.83
N THR A 92 -4.75 -0.92 -14.73
CA THR A 92 -5.56 -1.01 -13.51
C THR A 92 -5.73 -2.44 -13.04
N GLY A 93 -6.02 -2.59 -11.75
CA GLY A 93 -6.31 -3.89 -11.16
C GLY A 93 -5.16 -4.88 -11.33
N ALA A 94 -5.46 -6.07 -11.79
CA ALA A 94 -4.45 -7.12 -12.00
C ALA A 94 -3.34 -6.69 -12.96
N ASN A 95 -3.65 -5.85 -13.94
CA ASN A 95 -2.68 -5.37 -14.91
C ASN A 95 -1.72 -4.33 -14.33
N ALA A 96 -2.02 -3.79 -13.15
CA ALA A 96 -1.13 -2.88 -12.45
C ALA A 96 -0.10 -3.61 -11.58
N GLN A 97 -0.25 -4.90 -11.39
CA GLN A 97 0.66 -5.71 -10.59
C GLN A 97 1.93 -6.10 -11.35
N GLY A 98 2.97 -6.41 -10.60
CA GLY A 98 4.20 -6.97 -11.15
C GLY A 98 5.05 -5.99 -11.92
N LYS A 99 4.97 -4.72 -11.63
CA LYS A 99 5.73 -3.69 -12.32
C LYS A 99 7.11 -3.52 -11.71
N THR A 100 8.08 -3.16 -12.57
CA THR A 100 9.47 -2.89 -12.19
C THR A 100 9.89 -1.47 -12.53
N SER A 101 8.95 -0.64 -12.95
CA SER A 101 9.18 0.76 -13.36
C SER A 101 7.90 1.57 -13.23
N GLY A 102 8.01 2.87 -13.43
CA GLY A 102 6.86 3.76 -13.37
C GLY A 102 6.37 4.00 -11.94
N TYR A 103 5.06 4.20 -11.81
CA TYR A 103 4.44 4.62 -10.55
C TYR A 103 3.19 3.78 -10.30
N LEU A 104 3.11 3.18 -9.11
CA LEU A 104 1.93 2.44 -8.69
C LEU A 104 1.15 3.28 -7.68
N PHE A 105 -0.08 3.60 -8.03
CA PHE A 105 -1.01 4.32 -7.16
C PHE A 105 -1.94 3.31 -6.51
N PHE A 106 -1.99 3.32 -5.21
CA PHE A 106 -2.87 2.45 -4.44
C PHE A 106 -3.82 3.29 -3.59
N THR A 107 -5.12 3.12 -3.83
CA THR A 107 -6.18 3.75 -3.04
C THR A 107 -6.93 2.65 -2.31
N PRO A 108 -6.54 2.32 -1.07
CA PRO A 108 -7.17 1.21 -0.37
C PRO A 108 -8.65 1.50 -0.10
N PRO A 109 -9.55 0.57 -0.47
CA PRO A 109 -10.96 0.73 -0.18
C PRO A 109 -11.27 0.54 1.31
N PHE A 110 -12.48 0.91 1.74
CA PHE A 110 -12.91 0.76 3.13
C PHE A 110 -12.87 -0.70 3.61
N ASP A 111 -13.15 -1.65 2.73
CA ASP A 111 -13.14 -3.07 3.10
C ASP A 111 -11.74 -3.64 3.33
N SER A 112 -10.70 -2.84 3.10
CA SER A 112 -9.32 -3.21 3.39
C SER A 112 -8.80 -2.69 4.71
N MET A 113 -9.61 -1.92 5.46
CA MET A 113 -9.18 -1.38 6.75
C MET A 113 -8.90 -2.48 7.76
N ASP A 114 -7.88 -2.26 8.58
CA ASP A 114 -7.63 -3.11 9.73
C ASP A 114 -8.72 -2.88 10.78
N PRO A 115 -9.28 -3.94 11.35
CA PRO A 115 -10.29 -3.79 12.38
C PRO A 115 -9.73 -3.26 13.71
N ASP A 116 -8.45 -3.46 13.93
CA ASP A 116 -7.72 -3.01 15.11
C ASP A 116 -6.43 -2.34 14.66
N PRO A 117 -6.41 -1.01 14.56
CA PRO A 117 -5.24 -0.28 14.05
C PRO A 117 -4.02 -0.36 14.98
N ASP A 118 -4.22 -0.65 16.26
CA ASP A 118 -3.13 -0.78 17.20
C ASP A 118 -2.57 -2.19 17.26
N TRP A 119 -3.10 -3.06 16.45
CA TRP A 119 -2.78 -4.45 16.50
C TRP A 119 -1.53 -4.78 15.67
N ALA A 120 -0.43 -5.03 16.36
CA ALA A 120 0.83 -5.44 15.77
C ALA A 120 1.02 -6.96 15.75
N SER A 121 -0.04 -7.70 15.83
CA SER A 121 -0.02 -9.12 16.05
C SER A 121 0.50 -9.91 14.85
N PRO A 122 0.99 -11.12 15.08
CA PRO A 122 1.53 -11.96 14.01
C PRO A 122 0.58 -12.18 12.84
N ALA A 123 1.16 -12.48 11.69
CA ALA A 123 0.44 -12.75 10.46
C ALA A 123 -0.66 -13.78 10.66
N GLY A 124 -1.77 -13.57 10.04
CA GLY A 124 -2.87 -14.53 10.00
C GLY A 124 -3.90 -14.42 11.10
N LYS A 125 -3.65 -13.63 12.13
CA LYS A 125 -4.57 -13.62 13.26
C LYS A 125 -5.95 -13.09 12.92
N HIS A 126 -6.07 -12.10 12.07
CA HIS A 126 -7.38 -11.56 11.79
C HIS A 126 -7.91 -11.80 10.38
N THR A 127 -7.19 -12.42 9.52
CA THR A 127 -7.71 -12.66 8.18
C THR A 127 -8.65 -13.84 8.10
N SER A 128 -8.24 -14.96 8.66
CA SER A 128 -9.03 -16.19 8.55
C SER A 128 -10.22 -16.21 9.48
N THR A 129 -10.03 -15.79 10.71
CA THR A 129 -11.08 -15.82 11.71
C THR A 129 -12.20 -14.84 11.41
N GLN A 130 -11.93 -13.85 10.59
CA GLN A 130 -12.91 -12.82 10.22
C GLN A 130 -13.44 -13.01 8.81
N GLY A 131 -13.26 -14.18 8.25
CA GLY A 131 -13.83 -14.53 6.97
C GLY A 131 -13.31 -13.69 5.80
N GLY A 132 -12.13 -13.14 5.95
CA GLY A 132 -11.54 -12.30 4.90
C GLY A 132 -12.16 -10.93 4.73
N LEU A 133 -12.98 -10.49 5.69
CA LEU A 133 -13.59 -9.16 5.65
C LEU A 133 -12.53 -8.05 5.68
N TYR A 134 -11.42 -8.30 6.38
CA TYR A 134 -10.33 -7.35 6.53
C TYR A 134 -9.03 -8.03 6.14
N PRO A 135 -8.70 -8.08 4.87
CA PRO A 135 -7.50 -8.78 4.42
C PRO A 135 -6.25 -8.07 4.94
N LYS A 136 -5.30 -8.86 5.39
CA LYS A 136 -3.99 -8.36 5.76
C LYS A 136 -3.18 -8.13 4.50
N LEU A 137 -2.74 -6.88 4.29
CA LEU A 137 -2.07 -6.48 3.06
C LEU A 137 -0.56 -6.44 3.22
N PHE A 138 0.13 -6.71 2.10
CA PHE A 138 1.58 -6.68 1.99
C PHE A 138 1.98 -6.15 0.62
N TYR A 139 3.14 -5.52 0.55
CA TYR A 139 3.88 -5.42 -0.70
C TYR A 139 4.89 -6.57 -0.75
N GLN A 140 5.10 -7.14 -1.92
CA GLN A 140 5.97 -8.32 -2.06
C GLN A 140 6.57 -8.40 -3.46
N CYS A 141 7.81 -8.87 -3.52
CA CYS A 141 8.46 -9.22 -4.78
C CYS A 141 7.95 -10.58 -5.29
N ALA A 142 7.61 -10.65 -6.57
CA ALA A 142 7.17 -11.91 -7.15
C ALA A 142 8.26 -12.99 -7.20
N ASN A 143 9.53 -12.58 -7.27
CA ASN A 143 10.66 -13.49 -7.43
C ASN A 143 11.33 -13.88 -6.12
N HIS A 144 11.02 -13.18 -5.02
CA HIS A 144 11.67 -13.40 -3.72
C HIS A 144 10.63 -13.30 -2.62
N SER A 145 10.17 -14.43 -2.12
CA SER A 145 9.06 -14.49 -1.16
C SER A 145 9.36 -13.80 0.17
N ASN A 146 10.62 -13.72 0.57
CA ASN A 146 11.01 -13.05 1.82
C ASN A 146 11.11 -11.53 1.68
N MET A 147 10.99 -11.02 0.47
CA MET A 147 11.10 -9.60 0.17
C MET A 147 9.72 -8.98 0.21
N LEU A 148 9.23 -8.72 1.43
CA LEU A 148 7.88 -8.24 1.66
C LEU A 148 7.81 -7.40 2.93
N GLY A 149 6.84 -6.51 2.98
CA GLY A 149 6.49 -5.75 4.16
C GLY A 149 4.99 -5.57 4.27
N GLN A 150 4.50 -5.29 5.46
CA GLN A 150 3.07 -5.17 5.71
C GLN A 150 2.56 -3.76 5.40
N ILE A 151 1.35 -3.71 4.86
CA ILE A 151 0.62 -2.45 4.66
C ILE A 151 -0.55 -2.44 5.64
N PHE A 152 -0.52 -1.50 6.58
CA PHE A 152 -1.63 -1.25 7.49
C PHE A 152 -2.56 -0.23 6.88
N VAL A 153 -3.84 -0.55 6.82
CA VAL A 153 -4.86 0.37 6.31
C VAL A 153 -5.71 0.85 7.49
N LYS A 154 -5.65 2.13 7.76
CA LYS A 154 -6.35 2.74 8.88
C LYS A 154 -7.53 3.57 8.41
N LYS A 155 -8.47 3.75 9.31
CA LYS A 155 -9.55 4.71 9.14
C LYS A 155 -8.98 6.12 9.31
N LYS A 156 -9.46 7.06 8.50
CA LYS A 156 -9.04 8.45 8.60
C LYS A 156 -9.67 9.10 9.82
N ALA A 157 -8.92 9.18 10.92
CA ALA A 157 -9.42 9.66 12.20
C ALA A 157 -9.88 11.13 12.17
N ASP A 158 -9.13 11.98 11.48
CA ASP A 158 -9.39 13.42 11.42
C ASP A 158 -10.78 13.77 10.90
N THR A 159 -11.26 13.03 9.89
CA THR A 159 -12.58 13.25 9.32
C THR A 159 -13.69 13.00 10.34
N ILE A 160 -13.52 11.99 11.19
CA ILE A 160 -14.52 11.64 12.21
C ILE A 160 -14.51 12.65 13.35
N GLU A 161 -13.36 13.09 13.78
CA GLU A 161 -13.23 14.12 14.79
C GLU A 161 -13.89 15.42 14.33
N MET A 162 -13.68 15.82 13.10
CA MET A 162 -14.33 17.00 12.53
C MET A 162 -15.85 16.87 12.52
N LEU A 163 -16.38 15.70 12.18
CA LEU A 163 -17.83 15.47 12.20
C LEU A 163 -18.39 15.51 13.62
N GLN A 164 -17.67 14.98 14.59
CA GLN A 164 -18.07 15.04 15.98
C GLN A 164 -18.08 16.47 16.51
N ASP A 165 -17.08 17.26 16.16
CA ASP A 165 -17.01 18.66 16.55
C ASP A 165 -18.18 19.47 15.98
N VAL A 166 -18.55 19.22 14.74
CA VAL A 166 -19.72 19.87 14.13
C VAL A 166 -20.99 19.50 14.87
N ASP A 167 -21.16 18.25 15.25
CA ASP A 167 -22.34 17.81 15.99
C ASP A 167 -22.43 18.48 17.36
N VAL A 168 -21.32 18.65 18.03
CA VAL A 168 -21.26 19.33 19.33
C VAL A 168 -21.61 20.81 19.20
N THR A 169 -21.19 21.47 18.13
CA THR A 169 -21.44 22.91 17.93
C THR A 169 -22.86 23.21 17.48
N THR A 170 -23.62 22.25 16.99
CA THR A 170 -25.00 22.43 16.58
C THR A 170 -26.03 22.29 17.72
N THR A 171 -25.58 21.87 18.87
CA THR A 171 -26.42 21.73 20.05
C THR A 171 -26.28 22.93 20.97
#